data_de30555e19c6ef0f76d78a7cae9379ea
#
_entry.id   de30555e19c6ef0f76d78a7cae9379ea
#
_cell.length_a   1.000
_cell.length_b   1.000
_cell.length_c   1.000
_cell.angle_alpha   90.00
_cell.angle_beta   90.00
_cell.angle_gamma   90.00
#
_symmetry.space_group_name_H-M   'P 1'
#
loop_
_entity.id
_entity.type
_entity.pdbx_description
1 polymer ?
#
loop_
_entity_poly.entity_id
_entity_poly.type
_entity_poly.pdbx_seq_one_letter_code
_entity_poly.pdbx_strand_id
1 'polypeptide(L)'
;MHLTDGAAPSWLSLLKTCCEKIDGGEELAEQLFPNNNPIMSLEECASIIKVKMDSQGHCLHTEISKVIGNLELGESGEETKEVLEGLPAVTFITTNYDLLIEEELIGDDKCTSYSIGYPINRQAKDYQVYHVHGSVKYPKKMIVTADDYFRFINYPDYFAKKVQTLIEESTTVIIGYSLGDVNFKAILNNIRSNRIHDINRQNLFFLSRNPVDKNIKDYYDRSYGLRVIESTDVEGFLRKIDAKHEQIKERVSRSRDLLMPVLEGKKRFTDSYLKKRDSFYEIIATLSSNGIIVSHSKVVKFLKDIFERKRGFTRVTGAWQQYKHLAGWLVHIGAIMDIKGTPLEEAYLKAVEASFDNMSKRKIMGKSWDSFVIWKRHWLDLTYDNRIMICQYFEDKDVSSDASEVMSQ
;
A
#
# COMPACT_ATOMS: atom_id res chain seq x y z
N MET A 1 10.64 14.43 -7.70
CA MET A 1 11.71 13.89 -8.58
C MET A 1 11.14 13.16 -9.79
N HIS A 2 10.10 12.33 -9.66
CA HIS A 2 9.51 11.63 -10.80
C HIS A 2 8.76 12.60 -11.73
N LEU A 3 7.86 13.40 -11.19
CA LEU A 3 7.07 14.36 -11.97
C LEU A 3 7.91 15.46 -12.66
N THR A 4 9.14 15.67 -12.26
CA THR A 4 10.04 16.74 -12.74
C THR A 4 11.26 16.20 -13.49
N ASP A 5 11.27 14.91 -13.89
CA ASP A 5 12.39 14.21 -14.54
C ASP A 5 13.74 14.40 -13.82
N GLY A 6 13.71 14.52 -12.51
CA GLY A 6 14.88 14.71 -11.68
C GLY A 6 15.30 16.18 -11.45
N ALA A 7 14.59 17.16 -12.00
CA ALA A 7 14.91 18.59 -11.78
C ALA A 7 14.66 19.04 -10.33
N ALA A 8 13.75 18.38 -9.60
CA ALA A 8 13.54 18.67 -8.18
C ALA A 8 14.78 18.30 -7.35
N PRO A 9 15.29 19.20 -6.49
CA PRO A 9 16.45 18.95 -5.66
C PRO A 9 16.16 17.84 -4.63
N SER A 10 17.17 17.04 -4.30
CA SER A 10 17.11 16.20 -3.11
C SER A 10 17.07 17.05 -1.84
N TRP A 11 16.60 16.48 -0.73
CA TRP A 11 16.57 17.20 0.55
C TRP A 11 17.97 17.70 0.97
N LEU A 12 19.00 16.88 0.78
CA LEU A 12 20.39 17.27 1.00
C LEU A 12 20.80 18.45 0.10
N SER A 13 20.51 18.38 -1.20
CA SER A 13 20.85 19.43 -2.15
C SER A 13 20.15 20.74 -1.81
N LEU A 14 18.88 20.68 -1.41
CA LEU A 14 18.09 21.84 -1.00
C LEU A 14 18.70 22.55 0.21
N LEU A 15 19.12 21.78 1.24
CA LEU A 15 19.78 22.35 2.42
C LEU A 15 21.12 23.00 2.08
N LYS A 16 21.91 22.41 1.18
CA LYS A 16 23.16 23.02 0.68
C LYS A 16 22.89 24.33 -0.04
N THR A 17 21.91 24.38 -0.92
CA THR A 17 21.50 25.63 -1.60
C THR A 17 21.09 26.72 -0.59
N CYS A 18 20.44 26.33 0.52
CA CYS A 18 20.13 27.29 1.58
C CYS A 18 21.39 27.81 2.29
N CYS A 19 22.42 27.01 2.47
CA CYS A 19 23.69 27.45 3.03
C CYS A 19 24.38 28.54 2.17
N GLU A 20 24.27 28.46 0.84
CA GLU A 20 24.84 29.44 -0.09
C GLU A 20 24.29 30.88 0.11
N LYS A 21 23.19 31.03 0.86
CA LYS A 21 22.51 32.30 1.11
C LYS A 21 23.04 33.05 2.35
N ILE A 22 24.00 32.49 3.06
CA ILE A 22 24.48 33.03 4.34
C ILE A 22 26.01 33.16 4.36
N ASP A 23 26.53 34.12 5.11
CA ASP A 23 27.95 34.27 5.31
C ASP A 23 28.54 33.08 6.07
N GLY A 24 29.62 32.50 5.53
CA GLY A 24 30.22 31.27 6.05
C GLY A 24 29.41 30.02 5.77
N GLY A 25 28.48 30.08 4.82
CA GLY A 25 27.59 28.96 4.49
C GLY A 25 28.27 27.80 3.78
N GLU A 26 29.28 28.06 2.96
CA GLU A 26 30.10 27.01 2.33
C GLU A 26 30.82 26.17 3.39
N GLU A 27 31.48 26.82 4.37
CA GLU A 27 32.14 26.14 5.47
C GLU A 27 31.14 25.33 6.31
N LEU A 28 29.98 25.90 6.60
CA LEU A 28 28.89 25.18 7.30
C LEU A 28 28.40 23.97 6.52
N ALA A 29 28.24 24.10 5.20
CA ALA A 29 27.81 22.97 4.34
C ALA A 29 28.85 21.85 4.31
N GLU A 30 30.15 22.17 4.26
CA GLU A 30 31.23 21.17 4.33
C GLU A 30 31.27 20.47 5.69
N GLN A 31 31.02 21.20 6.79
CA GLN A 31 30.96 20.62 8.13
C GLN A 31 29.75 19.72 8.33
N LEU A 32 28.58 20.09 7.83
CA LEU A 32 27.36 19.33 7.99
C LEU A 32 27.26 18.14 7.02
N PHE A 33 27.82 18.26 5.82
CA PHE A 33 27.69 17.30 4.73
C PHE A 33 29.04 16.89 4.12
N PRO A 34 30.03 16.42 4.91
CA PRO A 34 31.33 16.02 4.39
C PRO A 34 31.14 14.88 3.35
N ASN A 35 31.74 15.04 2.18
CA ASN A 35 31.63 14.09 1.06
C ASN A 35 30.17 13.74 0.68
N ASN A 36 29.26 14.70 0.77
CA ASN A 36 27.81 14.51 0.57
C ASN A 36 27.12 13.56 1.55
N ASN A 37 27.72 13.26 2.70
CA ASN A 37 27.10 12.48 3.75
C ASN A 37 26.76 13.39 4.94
N PRO A 38 25.50 13.41 5.41
CA PRO A 38 25.16 14.20 6.58
C PRO A 38 25.75 13.58 7.85
N ILE A 39 26.30 14.44 8.75
CA ILE A 39 26.87 14.00 10.03
C ILE A 39 25.80 13.63 11.07
N MET A 40 24.55 14.05 10.85
CA MET A 40 23.38 13.78 11.68
C MET A 40 22.15 13.70 10.77
N SER A 41 20.94 13.60 11.32
CA SER A 41 19.72 13.60 10.50
C SER A 41 19.58 14.92 9.71
N LEU A 42 18.95 14.87 8.55
CA LEU A 42 18.78 16.07 7.70
C LEU A 42 17.92 17.14 8.40
N GLU A 43 16.99 16.73 9.26
CA GLU A 43 16.16 17.63 10.08
C GLU A 43 16.98 18.36 11.14
N GLU A 44 17.98 17.70 11.74
CA GLU A 44 18.91 18.31 12.66
C GLU A 44 19.86 19.28 11.92
N CYS A 45 20.37 18.86 10.76
CA CYS A 45 21.14 19.76 9.88
C CYS A 45 20.31 21.01 9.52
N ALA A 46 19.03 20.86 9.16
CA ALA A 46 18.13 21.97 8.89
C ALA A 46 17.95 22.89 10.10
N SER A 47 17.91 22.33 11.31
CA SER A 47 17.81 23.11 12.54
C SER A 47 19.08 24.01 12.74
N ILE A 48 20.29 23.47 12.50
CA ILE A 48 21.53 24.21 12.59
C ILE A 48 21.57 25.31 11.52
N ILE A 49 21.25 25.01 10.28
CA ILE A 49 21.19 25.99 9.18
C ILE A 49 20.20 27.09 9.54
N LYS A 50 19.01 26.74 10.06
CA LYS A 50 18.00 27.71 10.48
C LYS A 50 18.56 28.68 11.54
N VAL A 51 19.24 28.21 12.59
CA VAL A 51 19.83 29.06 13.63
C VAL A 51 20.83 30.01 13.03
N LYS A 52 21.68 29.56 12.11
CA LYS A 52 22.66 30.43 11.43
C LYS A 52 22.00 31.47 10.54
N MET A 53 20.97 31.05 9.75
CA MET A 53 20.19 31.95 8.90
C MET A 53 19.44 33.02 9.70
N ASP A 54 18.76 32.61 10.78
CA ASP A 54 18.02 33.53 11.65
C ASP A 54 18.96 34.60 12.25
N SER A 55 20.22 34.26 12.60
CA SER A 55 21.22 35.18 13.11
C SER A 55 21.66 36.23 12.08
N GLN A 56 21.44 35.98 10.80
CA GLN A 56 21.78 36.88 9.68
C GLN A 56 20.55 37.52 9.04
N GLY A 57 19.38 37.37 9.63
CA GLY A 57 18.13 37.96 9.13
C GLY A 57 17.49 37.19 7.94
N HIS A 58 17.95 35.99 7.66
CA HIS A 58 17.38 35.13 6.65
C HIS A 58 16.41 34.11 7.27
N CYS A 59 15.42 33.66 6.48
CA CYS A 59 14.44 32.66 6.93
C CYS A 59 14.54 31.39 6.09
N LEU A 60 14.96 30.27 6.70
CA LEU A 60 15.13 28.98 6.02
C LEU A 60 13.90 28.56 5.24
N HIS A 61 12.73 28.64 5.84
CA HIS A 61 11.47 28.25 5.19
C HIS A 61 11.16 29.07 3.93
N THR A 62 11.50 30.37 3.96
CA THR A 62 11.30 31.24 2.80
C THR A 62 12.28 30.90 1.68
N GLU A 63 13.54 30.62 2.00
CA GLU A 63 14.51 30.23 0.97
C GLU A 63 14.18 28.87 0.35
N ILE A 64 13.77 27.89 1.14
CA ILE A 64 13.24 26.61 0.62
C ILE A 64 12.07 26.87 -0.34
N SER A 65 11.12 27.71 0.07
CA SER A 65 9.94 28.03 -0.74
C SER A 65 10.30 28.66 -2.09
N LYS A 66 11.32 29.53 -2.16
CA LYS A 66 11.79 30.13 -3.40
C LYS A 66 12.42 29.11 -4.35
N VAL A 67 13.17 28.14 -3.82
CA VAL A 67 13.82 27.10 -4.64
C VAL A 67 12.79 26.14 -5.23
N ILE A 68 11.80 25.74 -4.43
CA ILE A 68 10.83 24.71 -4.82
C ILE A 68 9.68 25.32 -5.64
N GLY A 69 9.31 26.58 -5.40
CA GLY A 69 8.16 27.23 -6.05
C GLY A 69 8.31 27.48 -7.56
N ASN A 70 9.47 27.17 -8.14
CA ASN A 70 9.73 27.30 -9.59
C ASN A 70 9.85 25.94 -10.29
N LEU A 71 9.44 24.85 -9.64
CA LEU A 71 9.44 23.53 -10.27
C LEU A 71 8.28 23.41 -11.25
N GLU A 72 8.55 22.78 -12.39
CA GLU A 72 7.57 22.50 -13.46
C GLU A 72 7.49 20.98 -13.73
N LEU A 73 6.41 20.53 -14.32
CA LEU A 73 6.28 19.12 -14.77
C LEU A 73 7.30 18.84 -15.87
N GLY A 74 7.91 17.68 -15.79
CA GLY A 74 8.68 17.11 -16.87
C GLY A 74 7.85 16.18 -17.73
N GLU A 75 8.49 15.51 -18.71
CA GLU A 75 7.85 14.57 -19.62
C GLU A 75 7.10 13.43 -18.88
N SER A 76 7.72 12.82 -17.87
CA SER A 76 7.08 11.80 -17.03
C SER A 76 5.88 12.34 -16.23
N GLY A 77 5.89 13.61 -15.87
CA GLY A 77 4.77 14.30 -15.24
C GLY A 77 3.58 14.44 -16.18
N GLU A 78 3.81 14.86 -17.41
CA GLU A 78 2.77 14.97 -18.43
C GLU A 78 2.18 13.60 -18.80
N GLU A 79 3.00 12.56 -18.96
CA GLU A 79 2.51 11.19 -19.15
C GLU A 79 1.63 10.71 -18.00
N THR A 80 2.03 11.01 -16.75
CA THR A 80 1.24 10.68 -15.55
C THR A 80 -0.11 11.39 -15.57
N LYS A 81 -0.15 12.66 -15.99
CA LYS A 81 -1.38 13.47 -16.14
C LYS A 81 -2.35 12.84 -17.12
N GLU A 82 -1.88 12.47 -18.31
CA GLU A 82 -2.71 11.83 -19.34
C GLU A 82 -3.39 10.54 -18.81
N VAL A 83 -2.66 9.72 -18.06
CA VAL A 83 -3.22 8.47 -17.51
C VAL A 83 -4.23 8.76 -16.42
N LEU A 84 -3.98 9.76 -15.56
CA LEU A 84 -4.89 10.13 -14.46
C LEU A 84 -6.22 10.66 -14.96
N GLU A 85 -6.28 11.29 -16.13
CA GLU A 85 -7.53 11.75 -16.74
C GLU A 85 -8.52 10.61 -17.08
N GLY A 86 -8.00 9.40 -17.33
CA GLY A 86 -8.79 8.18 -17.57
C GLY A 86 -9.28 7.50 -16.27
N LEU A 87 -8.74 7.86 -15.12
CA LEU A 87 -9.03 7.23 -13.84
C LEU A 87 -10.08 8.01 -13.02
N PRO A 88 -10.82 7.33 -12.11
CA PRO A 88 -11.63 8.02 -11.12
C PRO A 88 -10.78 8.98 -10.29
N ALA A 89 -11.41 10.08 -9.84
CA ALA A 89 -10.74 11.04 -8.97
C ALA A 89 -10.15 10.36 -7.71
N VAL A 90 -8.92 10.74 -7.38
CA VAL A 90 -8.15 10.20 -6.26
C VAL A 90 -7.78 11.29 -5.26
N THR A 91 -7.51 10.89 -4.02
CA THR A 91 -6.95 11.76 -2.99
C THR A 91 -5.44 11.60 -2.95
N PHE A 92 -4.71 12.69 -3.07
CA PHE A 92 -3.26 12.72 -2.92
C PHE A 92 -2.89 13.09 -1.49
N ILE A 93 -1.92 12.38 -0.94
CA ILE A 93 -1.29 12.69 0.35
C ILE A 93 0.21 12.83 0.05
N THR A 94 0.74 14.03 0.23
CA THR A 94 2.14 14.33 -0.11
C THR A 94 2.91 14.86 1.07
N THR A 95 4.19 14.50 1.16
CA THR A 95 5.17 15.10 2.06
C THR A 95 5.98 16.19 1.38
N ASN A 96 5.81 16.35 0.06
CA ASN A 96 6.46 17.43 -0.69
C ASN A 96 5.81 18.77 -0.37
N TYR A 97 6.59 19.83 -0.58
CA TYR A 97 6.14 21.20 -0.33
C TYR A 97 5.67 21.93 -1.61
N ASP A 98 6.05 21.41 -2.81
CA ASP A 98 5.65 21.97 -4.11
C ASP A 98 4.13 21.84 -4.33
N LEU A 99 3.62 22.60 -5.33
CA LEU A 99 2.22 22.63 -5.71
C LEU A 99 1.95 21.94 -7.05
N LEU A 100 2.91 21.16 -7.56
CA LEU A 100 2.81 20.54 -8.89
C LEU A 100 1.58 19.65 -9.08
N ILE A 101 1.14 18.97 -8.02
CA ILE A 101 -0.03 18.09 -8.09
C ILE A 101 -1.29 18.90 -8.36
N GLU A 102 -1.56 19.94 -7.56
CA GLU A 102 -2.77 20.73 -7.67
C GLU A 102 -2.75 21.73 -8.82
N GLU A 103 -1.61 22.36 -9.13
CA GLU A 103 -1.54 23.42 -10.11
C GLU A 103 -1.33 22.90 -11.54
N GLU A 104 -0.48 21.88 -11.73
CA GLU A 104 -0.11 21.43 -13.07
C GLU A 104 -0.64 20.03 -13.42
N LEU A 105 -0.52 19.06 -12.49
CA LEU A 105 -0.92 17.68 -12.76
C LEU A 105 -2.45 17.53 -12.89
N ILE A 106 -3.21 18.17 -12.00
CA ILE A 106 -4.68 18.06 -11.94
C ILE A 106 -5.36 19.33 -12.44
N GLY A 107 -4.85 20.50 -12.05
CA GLY A 107 -5.41 21.82 -12.28
C GLY A 107 -6.23 22.31 -11.08
N ASP A 108 -6.03 23.59 -10.76
CA ASP A 108 -6.66 24.25 -9.60
C ASP A 108 -8.20 24.23 -9.64
N ASP A 109 -8.78 24.21 -10.83
CA ASP A 109 -10.23 24.16 -11.03
C ASP A 109 -10.86 22.83 -10.57
N LYS A 110 -10.12 21.71 -10.63
CA LYS A 110 -10.58 20.37 -10.27
C LYS A 110 -10.09 19.92 -8.89
N CYS A 111 -9.13 20.62 -8.27
CA CYS A 111 -8.44 20.22 -7.07
C CYS A 111 -8.72 21.12 -5.86
N THR A 112 -8.81 20.54 -4.67
CA THR A 112 -8.78 21.24 -3.39
C THR A 112 -7.54 20.84 -2.61
N SER A 113 -6.68 21.83 -2.30
CA SER A 113 -5.43 21.61 -1.56
C SER A 113 -5.61 21.96 -0.08
N TYR A 114 -5.11 21.10 0.79
CA TYR A 114 -5.12 21.24 2.25
C TYR A 114 -3.71 21.20 2.80
N SER A 115 -3.42 22.05 3.79
CA SER A 115 -2.12 22.13 4.43
C SER A 115 -2.26 22.25 5.95
N ILE A 116 -1.22 21.86 6.68
CA ILE A 116 -1.17 21.94 8.15
C ILE A 116 -1.50 23.35 8.64
N GLY A 117 -2.31 23.43 9.69
CA GLY A 117 -2.67 24.69 10.35
C GLY A 117 -3.82 25.46 9.69
N TYR A 118 -4.42 24.89 8.65
CA TYR A 118 -5.60 25.46 7.99
C TYR A 118 -6.82 24.57 8.12
N PRO A 119 -8.04 25.15 8.21
CA PRO A 119 -9.26 24.38 8.33
C PRO A 119 -9.53 23.58 7.05
N ILE A 120 -9.96 22.33 7.21
CA ILE A 120 -10.38 21.48 6.10
C ILE A 120 -11.82 21.90 5.71
N ASN A 121 -12.00 22.35 4.49
CA ASN A 121 -13.32 22.71 3.96
C ASN A 121 -14.16 21.46 3.69
N ARG A 122 -15.47 21.50 3.97
CA ARG A 122 -16.41 20.41 3.68
C ARG A 122 -16.78 20.32 2.20
N GLN A 123 -16.71 21.43 1.46
CA GLN A 123 -16.95 21.45 0.02
C GLN A 123 -15.63 21.20 -0.71
N ALA A 124 -15.28 19.92 -0.83
CA ALA A 124 -14.13 19.50 -1.61
C ALA A 124 -14.54 19.36 -3.08
N LYS A 125 -13.59 19.66 -3.97
CA LYS A 125 -13.64 19.28 -5.38
C LYS A 125 -13.38 17.78 -5.54
N ASP A 126 -13.46 17.28 -6.76
CA ASP A 126 -13.31 15.85 -7.03
C ASP A 126 -11.94 15.31 -6.58
N TYR A 127 -10.87 16.06 -6.85
CA TYR A 127 -9.53 15.76 -6.37
C TYR A 127 -9.19 16.52 -5.10
N GLN A 128 -8.45 15.88 -4.19
CA GLN A 128 -7.99 16.46 -2.95
C GLN A 128 -6.50 16.19 -2.76
N VAL A 129 -5.75 17.22 -2.34
CA VAL A 129 -4.32 17.11 -2.01
C VAL A 129 -4.11 17.49 -0.55
N TYR A 130 -3.46 16.62 0.21
CA TYR A 130 -3.11 16.84 1.62
C TYR A 130 -1.60 16.95 1.77
N HIS A 131 -1.09 18.14 2.06
CA HIS A 131 0.32 18.42 2.33
C HIS A 131 0.66 18.15 3.79
N VAL A 132 1.15 16.94 4.09
CA VAL A 132 1.43 16.49 5.48
C VAL A 132 2.52 17.31 6.15
N HIS A 133 3.50 17.75 5.38
CA HIS A 133 4.60 18.60 5.89
C HIS A 133 4.41 20.09 5.58
N GLY A 134 3.22 20.51 5.19
CA GLY A 134 2.97 21.86 4.74
C GLY A 134 3.33 22.07 3.28
N SER A 135 3.15 23.29 2.76
CA SER A 135 3.44 23.64 1.37
C SER A 135 4.10 25.02 1.24
N VAL A 136 4.70 25.28 0.08
CA VAL A 136 5.32 26.59 -0.25
C VAL A 136 4.31 27.74 -0.21
N LYS A 137 3.03 27.47 -0.28
CA LYS A 137 1.96 28.47 -0.12
C LYS A 137 1.98 29.12 1.27
N TYR A 138 2.42 28.38 2.28
CA TYR A 138 2.50 28.82 3.67
C TYR A 138 3.86 28.44 4.30
N PRO A 139 4.98 29.08 3.88
CA PRO A 139 6.32 28.66 4.24
C PRO A 139 6.54 28.47 5.74
N LYS A 140 6.02 29.39 6.57
CA LYS A 140 6.17 29.35 8.04
C LYS A 140 5.47 28.16 8.72
N LYS A 141 4.66 27.40 7.96
CA LYS A 141 3.94 26.21 8.45
C LYS A 141 4.56 24.90 7.95
N MET A 142 5.60 24.97 7.12
CA MET A 142 6.29 23.79 6.65
C MET A 142 7.04 23.10 7.81
N ILE A 143 7.04 21.80 7.82
CA ILE A 143 7.78 20.94 8.74
C ILE A 143 9.15 20.69 8.12
N VAL A 144 10.18 21.35 8.64
CA VAL A 144 11.54 21.41 8.06
C VAL A 144 12.61 20.99 9.07
N THR A 145 12.51 21.47 10.30
CA THR A 145 13.50 21.28 11.35
C THR A 145 13.14 20.14 12.29
N ALA A 146 14.10 19.63 13.05
CA ALA A 146 13.88 18.61 14.07
C ALA A 146 12.78 19.01 15.06
N ASP A 147 12.72 20.29 15.47
CA ASP A 147 11.66 20.79 16.36
C ASP A 147 10.28 20.73 15.72
N ASP A 148 10.19 20.97 14.40
CA ASP A 148 8.91 20.85 13.68
C ASP A 148 8.45 19.39 13.63
N TYR A 149 9.38 18.47 13.36
CA TYR A 149 9.13 17.03 13.37
C TYR A 149 8.71 16.52 14.75
N PHE A 150 9.40 16.93 15.83
CA PHE A 150 9.03 16.56 17.21
C PHE A 150 7.64 17.06 17.58
N ARG A 151 7.31 18.28 17.18
CA ARG A 151 5.97 18.84 17.41
C ARG A 151 4.90 18.05 16.67
N PHE A 152 5.13 17.68 15.42
CA PHE A 152 4.19 16.89 14.63
C PHE A 152 3.94 15.50 15.23
N ILE A 153 4.98 14.81 15.72
CA ILE A 153 4.87 13.49 16.32
C ILE A 153 4.16 13.53 17.67
N ASN A 154 4.58 14.45 18.55
CA ASN A 154 4.11 14.45 19.94
C ASN A 154 2.75 15.12 20.11
N TYR A 155 2.38 16.01 19.22
CA TYR A 155 1.10 16.75 19.26
C TYR A 155 0.39 16.64 17.92
N PRO A 156 -0.07 15.41 17.54
CA PRO A 156 -0.79 15.22 16.29
C PRO A 156 -2.06 16.08 16.29
N ASP A 157 -2.07 17.06 15.41
CA ASP A 157 -3.21 17.93 15.22
C ASP A 157 -4.37 17.22 14.51
N TYR A 158 -5.47 17.94 14.32
CA TYR A 158 -6.62 17.44 13.58
C TYR A 158 -6.24 16.98 12.17
N PHE A 159 -5.26 17.62 11.53
CA PHE A 159 -4.82 17.30 10.18
C PHE A 159 -4.14 15.94 10.10
N ALA A 160 -3.21 15.63 11.02
CA ALA A 160 -2.56 14.32 11.09
C ALA A 160 -3.56 13.18 11.31
N LYS A 161 -4.56 13.40 12.19
CA LYS A 161 -5.66 12.45 12.42
C LYS A 161 -6.53 12.26 11.17
N LYS A 162 -6.80 13.35 10.43
CA LYS A 162 -7.55 13.26 9.18
C LYS A 162 -6.81 12.45 8.12
N VAL A 163 -5.50 12.67 7.96
CA VAL A 163 -4.66 11.89 7.05
C VAL A 163 -4.66 10.41 7.46
N GLN A 164 -4.50 10.11 8.75
CA GLN A 164 -4.60 8.74 9.26
C GLN A 164 -5.95 8.10 8.87
N THR A 165 -7.07 8.80 9.11
CA THR A 165 -8.40 8.32 8.77
C THR A 165 -8.54 8.04 7.27
N LEU A 166 -8.05 8.93 6.40
CA LEU A 166 -8.08 8.73 4.94
C LEU A 166 -7.33 7.47 4.52
N ILE A 167 -6.16 7.22 5.11
CA ILE A 167 -5.37 6.01 4.85
C ILE A 167 -6.10 4.76 5.36
N GLU A 168 -6.76 4.85 6.51
CA GLU A 168 -7.52 3.72 7.07
C GLU A 168 -8.77 3.36 6.25
N GLU A 169 -9.44 4.37 5.67
CA GLU A 169 -10.68 4.21 4.92
C GLU A 169 -10.48 3.89 3.43
N SER A 170 -9.24 4.04 2.91
CA SER A 170 -8.96 3.96 1.47
C SER A 170 -7.91 2.92 1.12
N THR A 171 -7.90 2.46 -0.14
CA THR A 171 -6.71 1.78 -0.69
C THR A 171 -5.65 2.83 -0.99
N THR A 172 -4.51 2.73 -0.33
CA THR A 172 -3.41 3.69 -0.44
C THR A 172 -2.22 3.07 -1.14
N VAL A 173 -1.70 3.77 -2.15
CA VAL A 173 -0.46 3.40 -2.85
C VAL A 173 0.60 4.45 -2.56
N ILE A 174 1.71 4.03 -1.96
CA ILE A 174 2.85 4.89 -1.63
C ILE A 174 3.80 4.89 -2.83
N ILE A 175 4.04 6.06 -3.39
CA ILE A 175 4.82 6.25 -4.62
C ILE A 175 5.96 7.24 -4.37
N GLY A 176 7.16 6.94 -4.88
CA GLY A 176 8.30 7.86 -4.83
C GLY A 176 8.86 8.12 -3.43
N TYR A 177 8.57 7.25 -2.49
CA TYR A 177 8.89 7.41 -1.07
C TYR A 177 10.00 6.43 -0.65
N SER A 178 11.00 6.91 0.09
CA SER A 178 12.13 6.08 0.51
C SER A 178 11.89 5.27 1.78
N LEU A 179 10.70 5.42 2.42
CA LEU A 179 10.40 4.91 3.76
C LEU A 179 11.44 5.31 4.83
N GLY A 180 12.15 6.41 4.58
CA GLY A 180 13.08 7.01 5.54
C GLY A 180 12.40 7.89 6.59
N ASP A 181 11.27 8.50 6.25
CA ASP A 181 10.56 9.47 7.09
C ASP A 181 9.93 8.80 8.34
N VAL A 182 10.42 9.22 9.50
CA VAL A 182 9.98 8.69 10.80
C VAL A 182 8.53 9.07 11.12
N ASN A 183 8.06 10.25 10.70
CA ASN A 183 6.69 10.72 10.95
C ASN A 183 5.68 9.85 10.22
N PHE A 184 5.94 9.57 8.93
CA PHE A 184 5.06 8.74 8.14
C PHE A 184 5.07 7.29 8.66
N LYS A 185 6.23 6.75 9.05
CA LYS A 185 6.32 5.46 9.72
C LYS A 185 5.52 5.42 11.02
N ALA A 186 5.52 6.49 11.81
CA ALA A 186 4.71 6.58 13.02
C ALA A 186 3.20 6.51 12.71
N ILE A 187 2.74 7.20 11.66
CA ILE A 187 1.34 7.11 11.19
C ILE A 187 1.01 5.66 10.77
N LEU A 188 1.86 5.03 9.94
CA LEU A 188 1.65 3.65 9.50
C LEU A 188 1.63 2.65 10.67
N ASN A 189 2.52 2.83 11.64
CA ASN A 189 2.57 1.98 12.82
C ASN A 189 1.31 2.14 13.70
N ASN A 190 0.82 3.37 13.88
CA ASN A 190 -0.44 3.63 14.59
C ASN A 190 -1.63 2.96 13.88
N ILE A 191 -1.70 3.06 12.56
CA ILE A 191 -2.70 2.37 11.74
C ILE A 191 -2.60 0.86 11.97
N ARG A 192 -1.40 0.28 11.94
CA ARG A 192 -1.18 -1.16 12.14
C ARG A 192 -1.61 -1.60 13.54
N SER A 193 -1.30 -0.84 14.57
CA SER A 193 -1.60 -1.17 15.97
C SER A 193 -3.09 -1.18 16.29
N ASN A 194 -3.88 -0.34 15.60
CA ASN A 194 -5.31 -0.20 15.82
C ASN A 194 -6.17 -1.16 14.99
N ARG A 195 -5.55 -1.88 14.06
CA ARG A 195 -6.29 -2.74 13.14
C ARG A 195 -6.79 -4.02 13.82
N ILE A 196 -8.10 -4.28 13.69
CA ILE A 196 -8.76 -5.56 13.99
C ILE A 196 -8.70 -6.45 12.72
N HIS A 197 -8.72 -7.78 12.78
CA HIS A 197 -8.54 -8.73 11.65
C HIS A 197 -9.66 -8.67 10.59
N ASP A 198 -9.42 -7.95 9.45
CA ASP A 198 -10.40 -7.80 8.37
C ASP A 198 -9.76 -7.85 6.96
N ILE A 199 -10.52 -8.18 5.91
CA ILE A 199 -10.07 -8.19 4.50
C ILE A 199 -9.63 -6.80 4.04
N ASN A 200 -10.31 -5.74 4.46
CA ASN A 200 -9.98 -4.37 4.08
C ASN A 200 -8.64 -3.85 4.63
N ARG A 201 -7.87 -4.70 5.30
CA ARG A 201 -6.68 -4.32 6.03
C ARG A 201 -5.44 -4.20 5.22
N GLN A 202 -5.37 -4.92 4.12
CA GLN A 202 -4.23 -4.83 3.23
C GLN A 202 -4.54 -3.89 2.08
N ASN A 203 -4.81 -2.65 2.46
CA ASN A 203 -5.05 -1.55 1.54
C ASN A 203 -3.83 -0.63 1.40
N LEU A 204 -2.67 -1.02 1.97
CA LEU A 204 -1.43 -0.26 1.90
C LEU A 204 -0.45 -0.95 0.96
N PHE A 205 -0.07 -0.24 -0.10
CA PHE A 205 0.86 -0.72 -1.10
C PHE A 205 2.03 0.25 -1.26
N PHE A 206 3.21 -0.29 -1.49
CA PHE A 206 4.43 0.47 -1.79
C PHE A 206 4.91 0.11 -3.19
N LEU A 207 5.00 1.10 -4.06
CA LEU A 207 5.45 0.92 -5.43
C LEU A 207 6.97 1.05 -5.52
N SER A 208 7.65 0.02 -6.02
CA SER A 208 9.08 0.01 -6.25
C SER A 208 9.42 -0.27 -7.71
N ARG A 209 10.29 0.54 -8.30
CA ARG A 209 10.84 0.29 -9.65
C ARG A 209 11.74 -0.93 -9.68
N ASN A 210 12.46 -1.17 -8.59
CA ASN A 210 13.43 -2.25 -8.47
C ASN A 210 12.85 -3.42 -7.66
N PRO A 211 13.36 -4.63 -7.86
CA PRO A 211 13.11 -5.75 -6.96
C PRO A 211 13.51 -5.39 -5.52
N VAL A 212 12.74 -5.85 -4.55
CA VAL A 212 12.97 -5.60 -3.12
C VAL A 212 13.28 -6.93 -2.44
N ASP A 213 14.29 -6.93 -1.57
CA ASP A 213 14.68 -8.12 -0.79
C ASP A 213 13.51 -8.68 0.04
N LYS A 214 13.45 -10.00 0.14
CA LYS A 214 12.39 -10.71 0.88
C LYS A 214 12.28 -10.24 2.33
N ASN A 215 13.42 -10.11 3.03
CA ASN A 215 13.40 -9.73 4.45
C ASN A 215 12.87 -8.31 4.64
N ILE A 216 13.12 -7.43 3.68
CA ILE A 216 12.58 -6.07 3.66
C ILE A 216 11.07 -6.10 3.43
N LYS A 217 10.58 -6.90 2.48
CA LYS A 217 9.14 -7.10 2.26
C LYS A 217 8.44 -7.63 3.51
N ASP A 218 9.02 -8.66 4.15
CA ASP A 218 8.50 -9.25 5.37
C ASP A 218 8.47 -8.24 6.54
N TYR A 219 9.52 -7.44 6.66
CA TYR A 219 9.57 -6.35 7.63
C TYR A 219 8.46 -5.31 7.39
N TYR A 220 8.25 -4.88 6.15
CA TYR A 220 7.23 -3.90 5.82
C TYR A 220 5.81 -4.44 6.03
N ASP A 221 5.55 -5.69 5.62
CA ASP A 221 4.26 -6.34 5.85
C ASP A 221 3.98 -6.46 7.36
N ARG A 222 4.94 -7.01 8.12
CA ARG A 222 4.76 -7.22 9.55
C ARG A 222 4.65 -5.93 10.36
N SER A 223 5.52 -4.95 10.10
CA SER A 223 5.61 -3.73 10.91
C SER A 223 4.55 -2.69 10.54
N TYR A 224 4.14 -2.63 9.28
CA TYR A 224 3.25 -1.57 8.77
C TYR A 224 2.02 -2.10 8.03
N GLY A 225 1.91 -3.39 7.77
CA GLY A 225 0.89 -3.96 6.89
C GLY A 225 1.04 -3.49 5.45
N LEU A 226 2.27 -3.20 5.02
CA LEU A 226 2.59 -2.59 3.75
C LEU A 226 3.06 -3.65 2.75
N ARG A 227 2.40 -3.74 1.60
CA ARG A 227 2.73 -4.68 0.53
C ARG A 227 3.52 -4.01 -0.57
N VAL A 228 4.58 -4.67 -1.02
CA VAL A 228 5.44 -4.15 -2.08
C VAL A 228 4.94 -4.63 -3.44
N ILE A 229 4.67 -3.67 -4.34
CA ILE A 229 4.49 -3.88 -5.78
C ILE A 229 5.82 -3.50 -6.42
N GLU A 230 6.53 -4.48 -6.97
CA GLU A 230 7.89 -4.28 -7.48
C GLU A 230 7.99 -4.39 -9.00
N SER A 231 9.12 -3.94 -9.53
CA SER A 231 9.46 -4.06 -10.96
C SER A 231 8.46 -3.35 -11.89
N THR A 232 7.93 -2.21 -11.45
CA THR A 232 7.06 -1.35 -12.27
C THR A 232 7.27 0.13 -11.90
N ASP A 233 7.18 0.99 -12.88
CA ASP A 233 7.16 2.44 -12.71
C ASP A 233 5.74 2.96 -12.45
N VAL A 234 5.62 4.25 -12.25
CA VAL A 234 4.34 4.91 -11.92
C VAL A 234 3.36 4.80 -13.07
N GLU A 235 3.77 5.14 -14.28
CA GLU A 235 2.94 5.12 -15.48
C GLU A 235 2.46 3.71 -15.80
N GLY A 236 3.38 2.74 -15.80
CA GLY A 236 3.04 1.34 -16.04
C GLY A 236 2.09 0.77 -15.00
N PHE A 237 2.17 1.22 -13.75
CA PHE A 237 1.23 0.88 -12.69
C PHE A 237 -0.15 1.50 -12.95
N LEU A 238 -0.21 2.80 -13.21
CA LEU A 238 -1.46 3.53 -13.47
C LEU A 238 -2.17 3.02 -14.72
N ARG A 239 -1.45 2.78 -15.83
CA ARG A 239 -2.01 2.19 -17.07
C ARG A 239 -2.61 0.80 -16.83
N LYS A 240 -2.01 -0.03 -15.93
CA LYS A 240 -2.59 -1.34 -15.56
C LYS A 240 -3.89 -1.21 -14.76
N ILE A 241 -4.02 -0.16 -13.96
CA ILE A 241 -5.27 0.15 -13.25
C ILE A 241 -6.32 0.62 -14.25
N ASP A 242 -5.99 1.60 -15.09
CA ASP A 242 -6.88 2.18 -16.09
C ASP A 242 -7.47 1.09 -17.02
N ALA A 243 -6.64 0.22 -17.55
CA ALA A 243 -7.06 -0.88 -18.42
C ALA A 243 -8.06 -1.87 -17.78
N LYS A 244 -8.24 -1.86 -16.45
CA LYS A 244 -9.04 -2.85 -15.72
C LYS A 244 -10.17 -2.28 -14.87
N HIS A 245 -10.12 -1.01 -14.50
CA HIS A 245 -11.02 -0.47 -13.47
C HIS A 245 -12.49 -0.54 -13.87
N GLU A 246 -12.89 -0.20 -15.10
CA GLU A 246 -14.26 -0.27 -15.57
C GLU A 246 -14.78 -1.72 -15.61
N GLN A 247 -13.96 -2.66 -16.09
CA GLN A 247 -14.33 -4.07 -16.10
C GLN A 247 -14.57 -4.61 -14.68
N ILE A 248 -13.72 -4.21 -13.73
CA ILE A 248 -13.83 -4.62 -12.31
C ILE A 248 -15.07 -3.99 -11.70
N LYS A 249 -15.33 -2.70 -11.93
CA LYS A 249 -16.49 -1.97 -11.43
C LYS A 249 -17.82 -2.60 -11.89
N GLU A 250 -17.93 -2.94 -13.17
CA GLU A 250 -19.11 -3.66 -13.69
C GLU A 250 -19.29 -5.05 -13.04
N ARG A 251 -18.20 -5.80 -12.89
CA ARG A 251 -18.23 -7.12 -12.25
C ARG A 251 -18.69 -7.03 -10.80
N VAL A 252 -18.15 -6.08 -10.04
CA VAL A 252 -18.51 -5.86 -8.63
C VAL A 252 -19.98 -5.48 -8.50
N SER A 253 -20.48 -4.58 -9.34
CA SER A 253 -21.90 -4.16 -9.35
C SER A 253 -22.83 -5.34 -9.56
N ARG A 254 -22.57 -6.17 -10.59
CA ARG A 254 -23.36 -7.39 -10.87
C ARG A 254 -23.28 -8.41 -9.73
N SER A 255 -22.11 -8.58 -9.14
CA SER A 255 -21.89 -9.55 -8.07
C SER A 255 -22.55 -9.18 -6.75
N ARG A 256 -22.76 -7.86 -6.49
CA ARG A 256 -23.47 -7.39 -5.30
C ARG A 256 -24.88 -7.95 -5.20
N ASP A 257 -25.63 -7.88 -6.29
CA ASP A 257 -27.02 -8.35 -6.34
C ASP A 257 -27.13 -9.89 -6.15
N LEU A 258 -26.06 -10.61 -6.47
CA LEU A 258 -25.97 -12.04 -6.24
C LEU A 258 -25.53 -12.38 -4.81
N LEU A 259 -24.63 -11.62 -4.25
CA LEU A 259 -24.02 -11.90 -2.94
C LEU A 259 -24.95 -11.57 -1.77
N MET A 260 -25.63 -10.43 -1.81
CA MET A 260 -26.46 -9.97 -0.68
C MET A 260 -27.55 -10.97 -0.27
N PRO A 261 -28.34 -11.56 -1.18
CA PRO A 261 -29.30 -12.61 -0.82
C PRO A 261 -28.66 -13.88 -0.23
N VAL A 262 -27.40 -14.17 -0.59
CA VAL A 262 -26.68 -15.33 -0.04
C VAL A 262 -26.22 -15.05 1.39
N LEU A 263 -25.68 -13.86 1.68
CA LEU A 263 -25.31 -13.45 3.04
C LEU A 263 -26.50 -13.38 3.98
N GLU A 264 -27.68 -13.02 3.45
CA GLU A 264 -28.95 -13.03 4.18
C GLU A 264 -29.53 -14.44 4.39
N GLY A 265 -28.92 -15.45 3.81
CA GLY A 265 -29.40 -16.85 3.87
C GLY A 265 -30.62 -17.16 3.01
N LYS A 266 -31.05 -16.21 2.16
CA LYS A 266 -32.19 -16.37 1.23
C LYS A 266 -31.87 -17.23 0.00
N LYS A 267 -30.60 -17.24 -0.41
CA LYS A 267 -30.08 -17.99 -1.55
C LYS A 267 -28.77 -18.68 -1.19
N ARG A 268 -28.34 -19.63 -2.03
CA ARG A 268 -27.05 -20.29 -1.94
C ARG A 268 -26.40 -20.29 -3.32
N PHE A 269 -25.11 -20.06 -3.39
CA PHE A 269 -24.38 -20.22 -4.65
C PHE A 269 -24.46 -21.66 -5.13
N THR A 270 -24.67 -21.86 -6.44
CA THR A 270 -24.65 -23.16 -7.05
C THR A 270 -23.25 -23.76 -7.11
N ASP A 271 -23.13 -25.09 -7.12
CA ASP A 271 -21.84 -25.76 -7.29
C ASP A 271 -21.20 -25.40 -8.64
N SER A 272 -22.01 -25.23 -9.69
CA SER A 272 -21.54 -24.83 -11.01
C SER A 272 -20.89 -23.44 -10.98
N TYR A 273 -21.41 -22.49 -10.20
CA TYR A 273 -20.80 -21.19 -10.00
C TYR A 273 -19.48 -21.30 -9.22
N LEU A 274 -19.47 -22.01 -8.08
CA LEU A 274 -18.28 -22.18 -7.25
C LEU A 274 -17.16 -23.01 -7.93
N LYS A 275 -17.49 -23.79 -8.94
CA LYS A 275 -16.50 -24.50 -9.77
C LYS A 275 -15.79 -23.59 -10.76
N LYS A 276 -16.30 -22.37 -11.06
CA LYS A 276 -15.62 -21.40 -11.91
C LYS A 276 -14.39 -20.85 -11.21
N ARG A 277 -13.35 -20.54 -12.00
CA ARG A 277 -12.08 -19.99 -11.51
C ARG A 277 -12.29 -18.68 -10.75
N ASP A 278 -13.03 -17.77 -11.36
CA ASP A 278 -13.11 -16.38 -10.93
C ASP A 278 -14.17 -16.12 -9.84
N SER A 279 -15.03 -17.12 -9.55
CA SER A 279 -16.15 -16.95 -8.61
C SER A 279 -15.74 -16.46 -7.22
N PHE A 280 -14.62 -16.96 -6.70
CA PHE A 280 -14.12 -16.53 -5.39
C PHE A 280 -13.53 -15.11 -5.41
N TYR A 281 -12.79 -14.79 -6.46
CA TYR A 281 -12.26 -13.43 -6.62
C TYR A 281 -13.38 -12.39 -6.72
N GLU A 282 -14.47 -12.72 -7.43
CA GLU A 282 -15.67 -11.88 -7.51
C GLU A 282 -16.34 -11.72 -6.14
N ILE A 283 -16.48 -12.82 -5.38
CA ILE A 283 -17.05 -12.78 -4.03
C ILE A 283 -16.21 -11.88 -3.11
N ILE A 284 -14.91 -12.09 -3.08
CA ILE A 284 -14.00 -11.32 -2.21
C ILE A 284 -13.98 -9.85 -2.61
N ALA A 285 -13.87 -9.55 -3.90
CA ALA A 285 -13.92 -8.17 -4.41
C ALA A 285 -15.25 -7.49 -4.05
N THR A 286 -16.37 -8.22 -4.12
CA THR A 286 -17.70 -7.71 -3.76
C THR A 286 -17.81 -7.44 -2.25
N LEU A 287 -17.30 -8.32 -1.39
CA LEU A 287 -17.25 -8.10 0.05
C LEU A 287 -16.44 -6.85 0.37
N SER A 288 -15.24 -6.74 -0.20
CA SER A 288 -14.33 -5.62 0.02
C SER A 288 -14.93 -4.28 -0.45
N SER A 289 -15.44 -4.21 -1.68
CA SER A 289 -15.98 -2.98 -2.27
C SER A 289 -17.25 -2.46 -1.60
N ASN A 290 -17.97 -3.32 -0.89
CA ASN A 290 -19.15 -2.94 -0.11
C ASN A 290 -18.86 -2.72 1.37
N GLY A 291 -17.59 -2.71 1.79
CA GLY A 291 -17.20 -2.52 3.19
C GLY A 291 -17.71 -3.62 4.13
N ILE A 292 -17.99 -4.82 3.59
CA ILE A 292 -18.53 -5.91 4.39
C ILE A 292 -17.40 -6.57 5.18
N ILE A 293 -17.48 -6.48 6.50
CA ILE A 293 -16.48 -6.99 7.43
C ILE A 293 -16.46 -8.52 7.41
N VAL A 294 -15.29 -9.11 7.12
CA VAL A 294 -15.14 -10.57 7.02
C VAL A 294 -15.21 -11.26 8.38
N SER A 295 -14.88 -10.57 9.44
CA SER A 295 -15.06 -11.06 10.81
C SER A 295 -16.53 -11.15 11.26
N HIS A 296 -17.46 -10.57 10.50
CA HIS A 296 -18.88 -10.70 10.81
C HIS A 296 -19.32 -12.16 10.73
N SER A 297 -20.02 -12.66 11.75
CA SER A 297 -20.36 -14.08 11.93
C SER A 297 -21.03 -14.72 10.71
N LYS A 298 -21.90 -14.00 10.00
CA LYS A 298 -22.55 -14.47 8.76
C LYS A 298 -21.54 -14.66 7.62
N VAL A 299 -20.59 -13.77 7.48
CA VAL A 299 -19.54 -13.84 6.46
C VAL A 299 -18.57 -14.97 6.76
N VAL A 300 -18.15 -15.11 8.01
CA VAL A 300 -17.32 -16.24 8.47
C VAL A 300 -17.99 -17.58 8.15
N LYS A 301 -19.27 -17.73 8.52
CA LYS A 301 -20.03 -18.95 8.22
C LYS A 301 -20.12 -19.22 6.72
N PHE A 302 -20.36 -18.19 5.93
CA PHE A 302 -20.43 -18.25 4.49
C PHE A 302 -19.09 -18.66 3.85
N LEU A 303 -17.97 -18.06 4.26
CA LEU A 303 -16.64 -18.40 3.75
C LEU A 303 -16.21 -19.81 4.15
N LYS A 304 -16.53 -20.25 5.38
CA LYS A 304 -16.32 -21.66 5.80
C LYS A 304 -17.08 -22.65 4.89
N ASP A 305 -18.36 -22.39 4.58
CA ASP A 305 -19.15 -23.22 3.65
C ASP A 305 -18.50 -23.28 2.26
N ILE A 306 -18.01 -22.14 1.77
CA ILE A 306 -17.34 -22.08 0.46
C ILE A 306 -16.05 -22.91 0.45
N PHE A 307 -15.19 -22.77 1.45
CA PHE A 307 -13.95 -23.56 1.54
C PHE A 307 -14.25 -25.05 1.64
N GLU A 308 -15.21 -25.44 2.44
CA GLU A 308 -15.59 -26.85 2.61
C GLU A 308 -16.14 -27.45 1.30
N ARG A 309 -17.03 -26.73 0.62
CA ARG A 309 -17.56 -27.14 -0.68
C ARG A 309 -16.47 -27.22 -1.75
N LYS A 310 -15.55 -26.23 -1.78
CA LYS A 310 -14.43 -26.23 -2.71
C LYS A 310 -13.50 -27.42 -2.49
N ARG A 311 -13.20 -27.74 -1.22
CA ARG A 311 -12.48 -28.99 -0.86
C ARG A 311 -13.24 -30.24 -1.33
N GLY A 312 -14.56 -30.26 -1.18
CA GLY A 312 -15.40 -31.33 -1.67
C GLY A 312 -15.22 -31.59 -3.18
N PHE A 313 -15.10 -30.52 -3.97
CA PHE A 313 -14.87 -30.63 -5.42
C PHE A 313 -13.50 -31.22 -5.78
N THR A 314 -12.51 -31.16 -4.88
CA THR A 314 -11.18 -31.75 -5.09
C THR A 314 -11.09 -33.24 -4.70
N ARG A 315 -12.13 -33.81 -4.12
CA ARG A 315 -12.17 -35.27 -3.75
C ARG A 315 -12.47 -36.19 -4.93
N VAL A 316 -12.83 -35.62 -6.07
CA VAL A 316 -13.15 -36.39 -7.29
C VAL A 316 -11.85 -36.57 -8.09
N THR A 317 -11.52 -37.81 -8.41
CA THR A 317 -10.34 -38.14 -9.24
C THR A 317 -10.41 -37.42 -10.59
N GLY A 318 -9.30 -36.75 -10.97
CA GLY A 318 -9.25 -36.02 -12.23
C GLY A 318 -9.81 -34.58 -12.19
N ALA A 319 -10.13 -34.07 -11.01
CA ALA A 319 -10.61 -32.69 -10.83
C ALA A 319 -9.50 -31.64 -10.94
N TRP A 320 -8.62 -31.72 -11.95
CA TRP A 320 -7.43 -30.90 -12.13
C TRP A 320 -7.69 -29.39 -12.00
N GLN A 321 -8.76 -28.91 -12.62
CA GLN A 321 -9.13 -27.50 -12.53
C GLN A 321 -9.51 -27.10 -11.09
N GLN A 322 -10.17 -27.98 -10.34
CA GLN A 322 -10.57 -27.66 -8.97
C GLN A 322 -9.37 -27.62 -8.01
N TYR A 323 -8.36 -28.45 -8.22
CA TYR A 323 -7.09 -28.35 -7.48
C TYR A 323 -6.41 -27.02 -7.71
N LYS A 324 -6.28 -26.61 -9.00
CA LYS A 324 -5.73 -25.32 -9.40
C LYS A 324 -6.51 -24.16 -8.82
N HIS A 325 -7.85 -24.20 -8.89
CA HIS A 325 -8.71 -23.14 -8.36
C HIS A 325 -8.60 -23.03 -6.85
N LEU A 326 -8.55 -24.15 -6.12
CA LEU A 326 -8.41 -24.14 -4.67
C LEU A 326 -7.08 -23.47 -4.26
N ALA A 327 -5.96 -23.85 -4.88
CA ALA A 327 -4.66 -23.22 -4.63
C ALA A 327 -4.71 -21.70 -4.86
N GLY A 328 -5.27 -21.27 -6.01
CA GLY A 328 -5.42 -19.85 -6.34
C GLY A 328 -6.30 -19.08 -5.35
N TRP A 329 -7.38 -19.68 -4.86
CA TRP A 329 -8.26 -19.05 -3.86
C TRP A 329 -7.56 -18.86 -2.52
N LEU A 330 -6.84 -19.89 -2.06
CA LEU A 330 -6.13 -19.87 -0.78
C LEU A 330 -4.98 -18.85 -0.80
N VAL A 331 -4.21 -18.85 -1.87
CA VAL A 331 -3.17 -17.85 -2.06
C VAL A 331 -3.78 -16.45 -2.10
N HIS A 332 -4.85 -16.24 -2.86
CA HIS A 332 -5.47 -14.92 -2.98
C HIS A 332 -5.94 -14.37 -1.62
N ILE A 333 -6.71 -15.15 -0.86
CA ILE A 333 -7.20 -14.65 0.43
C ILE A 333 -6.07 -14.51 1.46
N GLY A 334 -5.12 -15.45 1.49
CA GLY A 334 -3.95 -15.37 2.35
C GLY A 334 -3.00 -14.24 2.00
N ALA A 335 -3.13 -13.74 0.76
CA ALA A 335 -2.39 -12.59 0.28
C ALA A 335 -3.01 -11.24 0.70
N ILE A 336 -4.30 -11.15 0.88
CA ILE A 336 -5.02 -9.89 1.12
C ILE A 336 -5.53 -9.73 2.55
N MET A 337 -5.40 -10.75 3.40
CA MET A 337 -5.88 -10.69 4.78
C MET A 337 -5.02 -11.57 5.71
N ASP A 338 -4.81 -11.09 6.94
CA ASP A 338 -4.25 -11.90 8.03
C ASP A 338 -5.32 -12.85 8.54
N ILE A 339 -5.14 -14.15 8.29
CA ILE A 339 -6.10 -15.20 8.68
C ILE A 339 -5.78 -15.71 10.08
N LYS A 340 -4.51 -15.62 10.51
CA LYS A 340 -4.05 -16.03 11.83
C LYS A 340 -4.85 -15.36 12.94
N GLY A 341 -5.35 -16.14 13.89
CA GLY A 341 -6.16 -15.66 15.02
C GLY A 341 -7.62 -15.31 14.65
N THR A 342 -8.04 -15.49 13.39
CA THR A 342 -9.43 -15.27 12.99
C THR A 342 -10.28 -16.54 13.09
N PRO A 343 -11.61 -16.43 13.13
CA PRO A 343 -12.48 -17.59 13.09
C PRO A 343 -12.38 -18.43 11.79
N LEU A 344 -11.69 -17.92 10.74
CA LEU A 344 -11.46 -18.65 9.48
C LEU A 344 -10.22 -19.55 9.51
N GLU A 345 -9.31 -19.36 10.48
CA GLU A 345 -8.00 -20.02 10.52
C GLU A 345 -8.10 -21.53 10.33
N GLU A 346 -8.91 -22.23 11.13
CA GLU A 346 -9.03 -23.67 11.05
C GLU A 346 -9.54 -24.15 9.68
N ALA A 347 -10.56 -23.47 9.14
CA ALA A 347 -11.13 -23.83 7.84
C ALA A 347 -10.15 -23.59 6.68
N TYR A 348 -9.39 -22.51 6.79
CA TYR A 348 -8.33 -22.16 5.83
C TYR A 348 -7.20 -23.20 5.87
N LEU A 349 -6.67 -23.52 7.05
CA LEU A 349 -5.58 -24.50 7.22
C LEU A 349 -5.97 -25.90 6.71
N LYS A 350 -7.20 -26.36 6.99
CA LYS A 350 -7.72 -27.60 6.43
C LYS A 350 -7.82 -27.56 4.89
N ALA A 351 -8.08 -26.40 4.33
CA ALA A 351 -8.13 -26.24 2.87
C ALA A 351 -6.70 -26.17 2.27
N VAL A 352 -5.74 -25.56 2.95
CA VAL A 352 -4.32 -25.58 2.58
C VAL A 352 -3.78 -27.00 2.60
N GLU A 353 -4.07 -27.78 3.65
CA GLU A 353 -3.68 -29.20 3.77
C GLU A 353 -4.20 -30.00 2.57
N ALA A 354 -5.49 -29.88 2.27
CA ALA A 354 -6.07 -30.56 1.10
C ALA A 354 -5.45 -30.09 -0.23
N SER A 355 -5.04 -28.84 -0.33
CA SER A 355 -4.36 -28.31 -1.53
C SER A 355 -2.94 -28.85 -1.66
N PHE A 356 -2.18 -28.93 -0.55
CA PHE A 356 -0.83 -29.50 -0.51
C PHE A 356 -0.83 -31.00 -0.80
N ASP A 357 -1.81 -31.74 -0.28
CA ASP A 357 -1.99 -33.17 -0.59
C ASP A 357 -2.28 -33.42 -2.07
N ASN A 358 -2.93 -32.50 -2.74
CA ASN A 358 -3.32 -32.62 -4.13
C ASN A 358 -2.32 -31.99 -5.13
N MET A 359 -1.21 -31.44 -4.70
CA MET A 359 -0.20 -30.84 -5.59
C MET A 359 1.03 -31.74 -5.78
N SER A 360 1.72 -31.55 -6.92
CA SER A 360 3.05 -32.15 -7.15
C SER A 360 3.81 -31.36 -8.20
N LYS A 361 5.14 -31.22 -8.01
CA LYS A 361 6.06 -30.67 -9.02
C LYS A 361 6.25 -31.63 -10.21
N ARG A 362 5.86 -32.88 -10.06
CA ARG A 362 5.88 -33.89 -11.12
C ARG A 362 4.47 -34.09 -11.65
N LYS A 363 4.32 -34.40 -12.93
CA LYS A 363 3.04 -34.74 -13.56
C LYS A 363 2.66 -36.18 -13.16
N ILE A 364 2.08 -36.35 -11.97
CA ILE A 364 1.65 -37.61 -11.39
C ILE A 364 0.12 -37.68 -11.46
N MET A 365 -0.42 -38.86 -11.80
CA MET A 365 -1.86 -39.08 -11.80
C MET A 365 -2.45 -38.82 -10.40
N GLY A 366 -3.56 -38.06 -10.34
CA GLY A 366 -4.23 -37.71 -9.08
C GLY A 366 -3.70 -36.47 -8.40
N LYS A 367 -2.57 -35.88 -8.88
CA LYS A 367 -1.99 -34.64 -8.34
C LYS A 367 -1.87 -33.54 -9.38
N SER A 368 -1.88 -32.28 -8.95
CA SER A 368 -1.86 -31.11 -9.81
C SER A 368 -0.50 -30.41 -9.82
N TRP A 369 0.13 -30.38 -10.97
CA TRP A 369 1.30 -29.55 -11.22
C TRP A 369 0.95 -28.03 -11.18
N ASP A 370 -0.19 -27.63 -11.72
CA ASP A 370 -0.64 -26.25 -11.70
C ASP A 370 -0.79 -25.72 -10.27
N SER A 371 -1.28 -26.54 -9.32
CA SER A 371 -1.38 -26.14 -7.91
C SER A 371 -0.01 -25.91 -7.30
N PHE A 372 0.97 -26.78 -7.59
CA PHE A 372 2.34 -26.59 -7.14
C PHE A 372 2.93 -25.28 -7.69
N VAL A 373 2.75 -25.02 -8.99
CA VAL A 373 3.26 -23.78 -9.62
C VAL A 373 2.61 -22.54 -9.00
N ILE A 374 1.30 -22.57 -8.68
CA ILE A 374 0.65 -21.44 -8.01
C ILE A 374 1.25 -21.21 -6.63
N TRP A 375 1.34 -22.23 -5.79
CA TRP A 375 1.92 -22.12 -4.47
C TRP A 375 3.38 -21.67 -4.50
N LYS A 376 4.19 -22.27 -5.37
CA LYS A 376 5.62 -21.92 -5.52
C LYS A 376 5.81 -20.47 -5.97
N ARG A 377 5.01 -20.00 -6.91
CA ARG A 377 5.11 -18.62 -7.44
C ARG A 377 4.64 -17.58 -6.46
N HIS A 378 3.58 -17.89 -5.72
CA HIS A 378 2.84 -16.92 -4.93
C HIS A 378 2.95 -17.13 -3.41
N TRP A 379 3.85 -18.01 -2.96
CA TRP A 379 4.07 -18.22 -1.53
C TRP A 379 4.45 -16.94 -0.79
N LEU A 380 5.33 -16.15 -1.40
CA LEU A 380 5.81 -14.87 -0.85
C LEU A 380 4.77 -13.74 -0.99
N ASP A 381 3.69 -13.94 -1.75
CA ASP A 381 2.57 -12.99 -1.78
C ASP A 381 1.66 -13.12 -0.55
N LEU A 382 1.69 -14.24 0.17
CA LEU A 382 0.96 -14.37 1.43
C LEU A 382 1.53 -13.42 2.47
N THR A 383 0.68 -12.97 3.40
CA THR A 383 1.17 -12.18 4.53
C THR A 383 2.19 -12.98 5.35
N TYR A 384 3.11 -12.27 5.99
CA TYR A 384 4.12 -12.90 6.84
C TYR A 384 3.48 -13.79 7.91
N ASP A 385 2.44 -13.29 8.60
CA ASP A 385 1.77 -14.02 9.67
C ASP A 385 1.05 -15.28 9.15
N ASN A 386 0.48 -15.26 7.94
CA ASN A 386 -0.14 -16.43 7.33
C ASN A 386 0.89 -17.51 6.93
N ARG A 387 2.06 -17.11 6.43
CA ARG A 387 3.15 -18.06 6.13
C ARG A 387 3.63 -18.76 7.39
N ILE A 388 3.87 -18.00 8.47
CA ILE A 388 4.25 -18.59 9.76
C ILE A 388 3.15 -19.51 10.31
N MET A 389 1.90 -19.10 10.23
CA MET A 389 0.75 -19.93 10.64
C MET A 389 0.70 -21.27 9.89
N ILE A 390 0.88 -21.24 8.57
CA ILE A 390 0.90 -22.46 7.74
C ILE A 390 2.09 -23.32 8.12
N CYS A 391 3.31 -22.77 8.23
CA CYS A 391 4.49 -23.53 8.64
C CYS A 391 4.30 -24.19 10.00
N GLN A 392 3.80 -23.44 10.99
CA GLN A 392 3.50 -23.98 12.34
C GLN A 392 2.44 -25.10 12.31
N TYR A 393 1.43 -24.99 11.46
CA TYR A 393 0.38 -26.02 11.33
C TYR A 393 0.95 -27.37 10.80
N PHE A 394 2.02 -27.30 10.01
CA PHE A 394 2.63 -28.46 9.41
C PHE A 394 3.90 -28.94 10.13
N GLU A 395 4.33 -28.27 11.22
CA GLU A 395 5.58 -28.61 11.94
C GLU A 395 5.59 -30.06 12.44
N ASP A 396 4.46 -30.53 12.98
CA ASP A 396 4.31 -31.90 13.50
C ASP A 396 3.56 -32.85 12.55
N LYS A 397 3.37 -32.45 11.27
CA LYS A 397 2.64 -33.25 10.28
C LYS A 397 3.58 -33.81 9.21
N ASP A 398 3.28 -34.99 8.75
CA ASP A 398 3.93 -35.57 7.57
C ASP A 398 3.45 -34.83 6.31
N VAL A 399 4.36 -34.08 5.68
CA VAL A 399 4.10 -33.30 4.47
C VAL A 399 4.94 -33.78 3.31
N SER A 400 4.38 -33.69 2.12
CA SER A 400 5.10 -34.03 0.90
C SER A 400 6.35 -33.15 0.73
N SER A 401 7.42 -33.70 0.11
CA SER A 401 8.63 -32.94 -0.23
C SER A 401 8.32 -31.70 -1.08
N ASP A 402 7.26 -31.74 -1.89
CA ASP A 402 6.83 -30.63 -2.72
C ASP A 402 6.21 -29.49 -1.88
N ALA A 403 5.47 -29.82 -0.80
CA ALA A 403 4.94 -28.85 0.14
C ALA A 403 6.07 -28.22 0.98
N SER A 404 7.01 -29.05 1.46
CA SER A 404 8.20 -28.57 2.17
C SER A 404 9.03 -27.60 1.30
N GLU A 405 9.18 -27.91 -0.01
CA GLU A 405 9.87 -27.03 -0.95
C GLU A 405 9.17 -25.67 -1.14
N VAL A 406 7.84 -25.62 -1.07
CA VAL A 406 7.09 -24.36 -1.11
C VAL A 406 7.33 -23.56 0.16
N MET A 407 7.19 -24.18 1.33
CA MET A 407 7.31 -23.52 2.63
C MET A 407 8.75 -23.06 2.97
N SER A 408 9.76 -23.63 2.33
CA SER A 408 11.19 -23.29 2.56
C SER A 408 11.66 -22.03 1.80
N GLN A 409 10.81 -21.35 1.04
CA GLN A 409 11.13 -20.11 0.35
C GLN A 409 11.20 -18.93 1.33
#